data_991dbdef40c493ff4e4a043f970de84c
#
_entry.id   991dbdef40c493ff4e4a043f970de84c
#
_cell.length_a   1.000
_cell.length_b   1.000
_cell.length_c   1.000
_cell.angle_alpha   90.00
_cell.angle_beta   90.00
_cell.angle_gamma   90.00
#
_symmetry.space_group_name_H-M   'P 1'
#
loop_
_entity.id
_entity.type
_entity.pdbx_description
1 polymer ?
#
loop_
_entity_poly.entity_id
_entity_poly.type
_entity_poly.pdbx_seq_one_letter_code
_entity_poly.pdbx_strand_id
1 'polypeptide(L)'
;MKMTKKKAAIGVAIIIALVAIWSVMKPAPAEAAEMKVYGSLNYMLSNNEDANGKSTAKAENNGSSIGVDFNSNIAEGIDGFAKLEVDIDADDSGSSPFDSKLAYAGIDMGDKGVLSAGRQNSVFKGAVTSKTDVFPE
;
A
#
# COMPACT_ATOMS: atom_id res chain seq x y z
N MET A 1 38.54 -39.43 -0.20
CA MET A 1 38.37 -38.82 1.15
C MET A 1 37.25 -39.57 1.86
N LYS A 2 37.58 -40.45 2.86
CA LYS A 2 36.56 -41.26 3.55
C LYS A 2 35.86 -40.38 4.61
N MET A 3 34.59 -40.01 4.37
CA MET A 3 33.78 -39.37 5.39
C MET A 3 33.58 -40.32 6.59
N THR A 4 33.92 -39.87 7.78
CA THR A 4 33.70 -40.67 9.00
C THR A 4 32.20 -40.82 9.27
N LYS A 5 31.78 -42.03 9.72
CA LYS A 5 30.37 -42.36 10.00
C LYS A 5 29.65 -41.33 10.87
N LYS A 6 30.36 -40.64 11.78
CA LYS A 6 29.83 -39.55 12.62
C LYS A 6 29.43 -38.31 11.79
N LYS A 7 30.22 -37.90 10.79
CA LYS A 7 29.88 -36.74 9.94
C LYS A 7 28.68 -37.02 9.03
N ALA A 8 28.52 -38.27 8.57
CA ALA A 8 27.38 -38.68 7.77
C ALA A 8 26.07 -38.69 8.61
N ALA A 9 26.14 -39.16 9.87
CA ALA A 9 24.98 -39.17 10.77
C ALA A 9 24.51 -37.77 11.13
N ILE A 10 25.41 -36.79 11.34
CA ILE A 10 25.07 -35.37 11.59
C ILE A 10 24.41 -34.75 10.36
N GLY A 11 24.92 -35.04 9.15
CA GLY A 11 24.32 -34.51 7.91
C GLY A 11 22.90 -35.01 7.69
N VAL A 12 22.63 -36.29 7.95
CA VAL A 12 21.28 -36.87 7.84
C VAL A 12 20.32 -36.26 8.88
N ALA A 13 20.76 -36.05 10.13
CA ALA A 13 19.93 -35.43 11.17
C ALA A 13 19.55 -33.99 10.81
N ILE A 14 20.45 -33.20 10.23
CA ILE A 14 20.18 -31.84 9.79
C ILE A 14 19.15 -31.85 8.64
N ILE A 15 19.27 -32.75 7.68
CA ILE A 15 18.31 -32.86 6.56
C ILE A 15 16.92 -33.22 7.09
N ILE A 16 16.82 -34.18 8.02
CA ILE A 16 15.53 -34.58 8.62
C ILE A 16 14.92 -33.41 9.38
N ALA A 17 15.74 -32.63 10.14
CA ALA A 17 15.25 -31.44 10.84
C ALA A 17 14.76 -30.36 9.88
N LEU A 18 15.46 -30.12 8.77
CA LEU A 18 15.03 -29.14 7.75
C LEU A 18 13.74 -29.56 7.05
N VAL A 19 13.58 -30.86 6.73
CA VAL A 19 12.36 -31.40 6.13
C VAL A 19 11.19 -31.32 7.13
N ALA A 20 11.43 -31.59 8.41
CA ALA A 20 10.41 -31.47 9.46
C ALA A 20 9.98 -30.00 9.64
N ILE A 21 10.90 -29.06 9.64
CA ILE A 21 10.59 -27.64 9.68
C ILE A 21 9.79 -27.22 8.44
N TRP A 22 10.17 -27.69 7.26
CA TRP A 22 9.45 -27.36 6.01
C TRP A 22 8.05 -27.96 5.95
N SER A 23 7.82 -29.13 6.56
CA SER A 23 6.48 -29.74 6.63
C SER A 23 5.53 -29.07 7.60
N VAL A 24 6.07 -28.40 8.63
CA VAL A 24 5.28 -27.58 9.58
C VAL A 24 5.02 -26.16 9.03
N MET A 25 5.93 -25.65 8.21
CA MET A 25 5.80 -24.36 7.52
C MET A 25 5.09 -24.49 6.16
N LYS A 26 4.13 -25.42 6.01
CA LYS A 26 3.25 -25.35 4.85
C LYS A 26 2.50 -24.02 4.97
N PRO A 27 2.67 -23.08 4.02
CA PRO A 27 1.80 -21.91 4.02
C PRO A 27 0.37 -22.43 3.99
N ALA A 28 -0.48 -21.94 4.88
CA ALA A 28 -1.91 -22.11 4.73
C ALA A 28 -2.25 -21.72 3.28
N PRO A 29 -3.20 -22.40 2.61
CA PRO A 29 -3.62 -21.97 1.31
C PRO A 29 -3.95 -20.48 1.44
N ALA A 30 -3.16 -19.63 0.77
CA ALA A 30 -3.38 -18.21 0.78
C ALA A 30 -4.80 -18.02 0.23
N GLU A 31 -5.72 -17.57 1.06
CA GLU A 31 -6.97 -17.03 0.55
C GLU A 31 -6.59 -15.99 -0.50
N ALA A 32 -7.30 -16.01 -1.62
CA ALA A 32 -6.96 -15.14 -2.74
C ALA A 32 -6.85 -13.69 -2.24
N ALA A 33 -5.71 -13.06 -2.48
CA ALA A 33 -5.51 -11.69 -2.06
C ALA A 33 -6.62 -10.82 -2.67
N GLU A 34 -7.30 -10.06 -1.84
CA GLU A 34 -8.29 -9.10 -2.29
C GLU A 34 -7.55 -7.85 -2.79
N MET A 35 -7.87 -7.44 -4.01
CA MET A 35 -7.35 -6.22 -4.61
C MET A 35 -8.51 -5.29 -4.95
N LYS A 36 -8.49 -4.09 -4.38
CA LYS A 36 -9.48 -3.04 -4.64
C LYS A 36 -8.80 -1.85 -5.32
N VAL A 37 -9.28 -1.53 -6.51
CA VAL A 37 -8.89 -0.29 -7.22
C VAL A 37 -9.92 0.78 -6.90
N TYR A 38 -9.45 1.99 -6.58
CA TYR A 38 -10.29 3.16 -6.31
C TYR A 38 -9.66 4.41 -6.91
N GLY A 39 -10.41 5.49 -6.97
CA GLY A 39 -9.90 6.78 -7.45
C GLY A 39 -11.00 7.81 -7.59
N SER A 40 -10.58 9.05 -7.73
CA SER A 40 -11.44 10.19 -8.00
C SER A 40 -10.82 11.10 -9.06
N LEU A 41 -11.66 11.70 -9.88
CA LEU A 41 -11.28 12.74 -10.83
C LEU A 41 -12.02 14.02 -10.47
N ASN A 42 -11.30 14.98 -9.95
CA ASN A 42 -11.83 16.24 -9.48
C ASN A 42 -11.24 17.39 -10.29
N TYR A 43 -12.09 18.14 -10.98
CA TYR A 43 -11.69 19.31 -11.75
C TYR A 43 -12.49 20.53 -11.30
N MET A 44 -11.79 21.64 -11.16
CA MET A 44 -12.35 22.94 -10.91
C MET A 44 -12.36 23.76 -12.20
N LEU A 45 -13.51 24.29 -12.57
CA LEU A 45 -13.62 25.25 -13.67
C LEU A 45 -13.64 26.66 -13.09
N SER A 46 -12.65 27.46 -13.48
CA SER A 46 -12.56 28.87 -13.07
C SER A 46 -12.65 29.79 -14.30
N ASN A 47 -13.25 30.95 -14.11
CA ASN A 47 -13.25 32.02 -15.10
C ASN A 47 -12.73 33.26 -14.42
N ASN A 48 -11.52 33.66 -14.79
CA ASN A 48 -10.87 34.83 -14.22
C ASN A 48 -10.87 35.99 -15.25
N GLU A 49 -11.33 37.15 -14.84
CA GLU A 49 -11.28 38.37 -15.63
C GLU A 49 -10.12 39.24 -15.12
N ASP A 50 -9.24 39.65 -16.01
CA ASP A 50 -8.14 40.55 -15.69
C ASP A 50 -8.61 42.02 -15.62
N ALA A 51 -7.74 42.92 -15.16
CA ALA A 51 -8.04 44.34 -15.01
C ALA A 51 -8.34 45.03 -16.35
N ASN A 52 -8.11 44.41 -17.48
CA ASN A 52 -8.39 44.91 -18.83
C ASN A 52 -9.72 44.32 -19.39
N GLY A 53 -10.46 43.58 -18.59
CA GLY A 53 -11.72 42.98 -19.01
C GLY A 53 -11.57 41.70 -19.86
N LYS A 54 -10.34 41.12 -19.91
CA LYS A 54 -10.10 39.87 -20.62
C LYS A 54 -10.46 38.70 -19.72
N SER A 55 -11.41 37.92 -20.13
CA SER A 55 -11.86 36.69 -19.45
C SER A 55 -11.04 35.49 -19.90
N THR A 56 -10.58 34.67 -18.94
CA THR A 56 -9.87 33.44 -19.21
C THR A 56 -10.50 32.30 -18.43
N ALA A 57 -11.08 31.33 -19.15
CA ALA A 57 -11.59 30.11 -18.56
C ALA A 57 -10.46 29.08 -18.43
N LYS A 58 -10.37 28.46 -17.26
CA LYS A 58 -9.42 27.38 -16.96
C LYS A 58 -10.14 26.19 -16.37
N ALA A 59 -9.66 25.00 -16.71
CA ALA A 59 -9.97 23.77 -16.01
C ALA A 59 -8.70 23.32 -15.27
N GLU A 60 -8.75 23.27 -13.98
CA GLU A 60 -7.61 22.94 -13.12
C GLU A 60 -7.91 21.65 -12.34
N ASN A 61 -6.90 20.81 -12.18
CA ASN A 61 -7.02 19.61 -11.35
C ASN A 61 -7.21 20.04 -9.89
N ASN A 62 -8.15 19.38 -9.19
CA ASN A 62 -8.46 19.66 -7.80
C ASN A 62 -8.39 18.38 -6.96
N GLY A 63 -7.19 17.75 -6.93
CA GLY A 63 -6.96 16.59 -6.08
C GLY A 63 -7.41 15.25 -6.70
N SER A 64 -7.24 15.07 -8.00
CA SER A 64 -7.49 13.78 -8.64
C SER A 64 -6.49 12.72 -8.19
N SER A 65 -6.93 11.49 -7.94
CA SER A 65 -6.06 10.40 -7.52
C SER A 65 -6.56 9.04 -7.98
N ILE A 66 -5.65 8.08 -8.07
CA ILE A 66 -5.95 6.66 -8.25
C ILE A 66 -5.14 5.84 -7.26
N GLY A 67 -5.74 4.79 -6.72
CA GLY A 67 -5.09 3.93 -5.75
C GLY A 67 -5.48 2.47 -5.87
N VAL A 68 -4.69 1.65 -5.22
CA VAL A 68 -4.91 0.21 -5.10
C VAL A 68 -4.66 -0.22 -3.66
N ASP A 69 -5.64 -0.90 -3.08
CA ASP A 69 -5.54 -1.57 -1.80
C ASP A 69 -5.39 -3.09 -2.04
N PHE A 70 -4.45 -3.70 -1.32
CA PHE A 70 -4.24 -5.13 -1.29
C PHE A 70 -4.43 -5.63 0.13
N ASN A 71 -5.19 -6.70 0.28
CA ASN A 71 -5.37 -7.39 1.55
C ASN A 71 -5.25 -8.90 1.32
N SER A 72 -4.60 -9.60 2.23
CA SER A 72 -4.46 -11.05 2.17
C SER A 72 -4.29 -11.61 3.57
N ASN A 73 -5.00 -12.68 3.89
CA ASN A 73 -4.72 -13.44 5.09
C ASN A 73 -3.39 -14.18 4.92
N ILE A 74 -2.44 -13.93 5.83
CA ILE A 74 -1.11 -14.54 5.80
C ILE A 74 -1.06 -15.77 6.70
N ALA A 75 -1.71 -15.69 7.86
CA ALA A 75 -1.82 -16.75 8.84
C ALA A 75 -3.04 -16.51 9.73
N GLU A 76 -3.42 -17.48 10.55
CA GLU A 76 -4.53 -17.32 11.49
C GLU A 76 -4.33 -16.08 12.38
N GLY A 77 -5.25 -15.13 12.29
CA GLY A 77 -5.20 -13.86 13.03
C GLY A 77 -4.11 -12.87 12.58
N ILE A 78 -3.55 -13.06 11.36
CA ILE A 78 -2.56 -12.14 10.79
C ILE A 78 -2.94 -11.85 9.35
N ASP A 79 -3.27 -10.60 9.07
CA ASP A 79 -3.57 -10.10 7.74
C ASP A 79 -2.44 -9.22 7.23
N GLY A 80 -2.04 -9.43 5.98
CA GLY A 80 -1.12 -8.57 5.26
C GLY A 80 -1.89 -7.54 4.44
N PHE A 81 -1.40 -6.32 4.40
CA PHE A 81 -1.98 -5.28 3.57
C PHE A 81 -0.91 -4.44 2.87
N ALA A 82 -1.28 -3.87 1.73
CA ALA A 82 -0.49 -2.85 1.06
C ALA A 82 -1.41 -1.82 0.42
N LYS A 83 -0.96 -0.56 0.39
CA LYS A 83 -1.67 0.54 -0.24
C LYS A 83 -0.73 1.34 -1.13
N LEU A 84 -1.15 1.53 -2.36
CA LEU A 84 -0.50 2.41 -3.33
C LEU A 84 -1.52 3.46 -3.77
N GLU A 85 -1.12 4.73 -3.75
CA GLU A 85 -1.94 5.84 -4.24
C GLU A 85 -1.05 6.87 -4.91
N VAL A 86 -1.46 7.32 -6.07
CA VAL A 86 -0.80 8.38 -6.83
C VAL A 86 -1.79 9.51 -7.08
N ASP A 87 -1.31 10.74 -6.93
CA ASP A 87 -2.03 11.91 -7.40
C ASP A 87 -1.88 12.01 -8.92
N ILE A 88 -2.96 12.43 -9.59
CA ILE A 88 -3.02 12.63 -11.04
C ILE A 88 -3.03 14.14 -11.27
N ASP A 89 -2.00 14.65 -11.93
CA ASP A 89 -1.87 16.06 -12.33
C ASP A 89 -1.94 16.14 -13.85
N ALA A 90 -3.15 16.13 -14.38
CA ALA A 90 -3.40 16.05 -15.80
C ALA A 90 -3.46 17.41 -16.52
N ASP A 91 -3.40 18.52 -15.78
CA ASP A 91 -3.42 19.88 -16.32
C ASP A 91 -2.01 20.50 -16.42
N ASP A 92 -1.00 19.88 -15.82
CA ASP A 92 0.39 20.30 -15.95
C ASP A 92 1.07 19.63 -17.15
N SER A 93 1.28 20.41 -18.21
CA SER A 93 1.93 19.93 -19.44
C SER A 93 3.46 19.82 -19.36
N GLY A 94 4.06 20.15 -18.21
CA GLY A 94 5.52 20.27 -18.06
C GLY A 94 6.17 19.25 -17.15
N SER A 95 5.39 18.48 -16.38
CA SER A 95 5.88 17.53 -15.37
C SER A 95 5.30 16.13 -15.56
N SER A 96 5.68 15.20 -14.71
CA SER A 96 5.06 13.89 -14.66
C SER A 96 3.59 14.01 -14.28
N PRO A 97 2.66 13.41 -15.03
CA PRO A 97 1.23 13.46 -14.68
C PRO A 97 0.89 12.65 -13.43
N PHE A 98 1.87 11.98 -12.81
CA PHE A 98 1.68 11.17 -11.62
C PHE A 98 2.68 11.56 -10.55
N ASP A 99 2.19 11.79 -9.34
CA ASP A 99 3.00 11.99 -8.15
C ASP A 99 2.66 10.96 -7.07
N SER A 100 3.67 10.48 -6.34
CA SER A 100 3.48 9.46 -5.32
C SER A 100 2.87 10.07 -4.06
N LYS A 101 1.65 9.66 -3.71
CA LYS A 101 0.94 10.09 -2.50
C LYS A 101 1.12 9.13 -1.34
N LEU A 102 0.77 7.88 -1.52
CA LEU A 102 0.93 6.81 -0.52
C LEU A 102 1.60 5.58 -1.14
N ALA A 103 2.50 4.95 -0.39
CA ALA A 103 3.14 3.70 -0.78
C ALA A 103 3.63 2.99 0.48
N TYR A 104 2.79 2.16 1.07
CA TYR A 104 3.12 1.46 2.31
C TYR A 104 2.52 0.06 2.34
N ALA A 105 3.12 -0.80 3.15
CA ALA A 105 2.63 -2.13 3.42
C ALA A 105 2.77 -2.45 4.91
N GLY A 106 2.03 -3.43 5.38
CA GLY A 106 2.07 -3.81 6.77
C GLY A 106 1.41 -5.15 7.04
N ILE A 107 1.38 -5.46 8.32
CA ILE A 107 0.68 -6.60 8.89
C ILE A 107 -0.25 -6.13 10.01
N ASP A 108 -1.45 -6.66 10.03
CA ASP A 108 -2.42 -6.51 11.10
C ASP A 108 -2.46 -7.82 11.91
N MET A 109 -2.20 -7.73 13.19
CA MET A 109 -2.17 -8.85 14.12
C MET A 109 -3.38 -8.82 15.08
N GLY A 110 -4.45 -8.16 14.66
CA GLY A 110 -5.67 -8.00 15.46
C GLY A 110 -5.41 -7.26 16.78
N ASP A 111 -5.77 -7.88 17.90
CA ASP A 111 -5.60 -7.28 19.25
C ASP A 111 -4.15 -6.95 19.61
N LYS A 112 -3.17 -7.51 18.91
CA LYS A 112 -1.74 -7.26 19.13
C LYS A 112 -1.26 -5.99 18.42
N GLY A 113 -2.06 -5.43 17.52
CA GLY A 113 -1.80 -4.18 16.83
C GLY A 113 -1.34 -4.34 15.38
N VAL A 114 -1.09 -3.20 14.75
CA VAL A 114 -0.72 -3.09 13.34
C VAL A 114 0.70 -2.58 13.20
N LEU A 115 1.49 -3.23 12.37
CA LEU A 115 2.82 -2.76 11.98
C LEU A 115 2.80 -2.39 10.49
N SER A 116 3.20 -1.17 10.17
CA SER A 116 3.29 -0.72 8.77
C SER A 116 4.57 0.06 8.52
N ALA A 117 5.04 0.02 7.28
CA ALA A 117 6.21 0.75 6.83
C ALA A 117 6.01 1.28 5.41
N GLY A 118 6.59 2.45 5.14
CA GLY A 118 6.51 3.13 3.86
C GLY A 118 5.98 4.54 3.96
N ARG A 119 5.65 5.14 2.81
CA ARG A 119 5.10 6.49 2.72
C ARG A 119 3.61 6.45 3.05
N GLN A 120 3.26 6.88 4.25
CA GLN A 120 1.89 6.89 4.78
C GLN A 120 1.58 8.20 5.48
N ASN A 121 0.31 8.50 5.68
CA ASN A 121 -0.10 9.61 6.51
C ASN A 121 0.40 9.40 7.95
N SER A 122 0.84 10.48 8.61
CA SER A 122 1.16 10.41 10.02
C SER A 122 -0.09 10.04 10.85
N VAL A 123 0.12 9.37 11.98
CA VAL A 123 -0.97 9.02 12.90
C VAL A 123 -1.76 10.25 13.31
N PHE A 124 -1.07 11.40 13.49
CA PHE A 124 -1.70 12.66 13.80
C PHE A 124 -2.62 13.15 12.69
N LYS A 125 -2.16 13.11 11.41
CA LYS A 125 -2.99 13.50 10.26
C LYS A 125 -4.25 12.63 10.20
N GLY A 126 -4.12 11.32 10.32
CA GLY A 126 -5.26 10.41 10.29
C GLY A 126 -6.28 10.67 11.41
N ALA A 127 -5.82 10.94 12.62
CA ALA A 127 -6.68 11.23 13.76
C ALA A 127 -7.41 12.58 13.63
N VAL A 128 -6.77 13.59 13.06
CA VAL A 128 -7.37 14.93 12.86
C VAL A 128 -8.34 14.89 11.67
N THR A 129 -7.94 14.37 10.52
CA THR A 129 -8.76 14.31 9.31
C THR A 129 -10.08 13.58 9.56
N SER A 130 -10.05 12.46 10.28
CA SER A 130 -11.28 11.71 10.61
C SER A 130 -12.29 12.50 11.47
N LYS A 131 -11.87 13.61 12.07
CA LYS A 131 -12.70 14.45 12.95
C LYS A 131 -13.12 15.78 12.34
N THR A 132 -12.32 16.28 11.42
CA THR A 132 -12.48 17.64 10.88
C THR A 132 -12.87 17.66 9.40
N ASP A 133 -12.67 16.57 8.69
CA ASP A 133 -13.03 16.44 7.29
C ASP A 133 -14.51 16.11 7.16
N VAL A 134 -15.34 17.16 7.19
CA VAL A 134 -16.80 17.09 7.09
C VAL A 134 -17.32 17.36 5.67
N PHE A 135 -16.39 17.66 4.75
CA PHE A 135 -16.73 17.89 3.36
C PHE A 135 -16.24 16.70 2.53
N PRO A 136 -17.09 16.13 1.66
CA PRO A 136 -16.64 15.13 0.71
C PRO A 136 -15.65 15.77 -0.29
N GLU A 137 -14.49 15.15 -0.44
CA GLU A 137 -13.55 15.48 -1.51
C GLU A 137 -14.09 15.07 -2.89
#